data_e6b2ba64673a92c72724bbec18626850
#
_entry.id   e6b2ba64673a92c72724bbec18626850
#
_cell.length_a   1.000
_cell.length_b   1.000
_cell.length_c   1.000
_cell.angle_alpha   90.00
_cell.angle_beta   90.00
_cell.angle_gamma   90.00
#
_symmetry.space_group_name_H-M   'P 1'
#
loop_
_entity.id
_entity.type
_entity.pdbx_description
1 polymer ?
#
loop_
_entity_poly.entity_id
_entity_poly.type
_entity_poly.pdbx_seq_one_letter_code
_entity_poly.pdbx_strand_id
1 'polypeptide(L)'
;MTYQENYQKWLDFAELPAYLRDELVAMDEKTKEDAFYTNLEFGTAGMRGLIGAGTNRINIYVVRQATEGLAQLIDSKGEEAKKRGVAIAYDSRHFSPEFAFESAQVLAAHGIKSYVFESLRPTPELSFAVRHLHTFAGIMVTASHNPAPFNGYKVYGEDGGQMPPADADALTDYIRAIENPFTVQLADLEESKASGLIEVIGENVDAEYLKEVKGVNINQDLINEYGRDMKIVYTPLHGTGEMLARRALAQAGFEAVQVVEAQAVPDADFSTVKSPNPESQAAFALAEELGRKVDADVLVATDPDADRLGVEIRQPDGSYLNLSGNQIGAIIAKYILEAHKTAGTLPANAALCKSIVSTELVTKIAESYGATMFNVLTGFKFIGEKIHEFETQHNHTYMLGFEESFGYLIKPFVRDKDAIQAVLIVAEIAAYYRSRGMTLADGIEEIYKQYGYFAEKTISVTLSGVDGAAEIKKIMDKFRGNAPKQFNKTDIAKTEDFLEQTATTADGVEKLTTPPSNVLKYILADDSWFAVRPSGTEPKIKFYIATVGESEADAKEKIANIEAEINAFVG
;
A
#
# COMPACT_ATOMS: atom_id res chain seq x y z
N MET A 1 -27.48 17.37 10.84
CA MET A 1 -27.97 18.18 9.68
C MET A 1 -28.37 17.22 8.56
N THR A 2 -29.43 17.55 7.83
CA THR A 2 -29.80 16.83 6.61
C THR A 2 -28.80 17.16 5.49
N TYR A 3 -28.78 16.37 4.40
CA TYR A 3 -27.88 16.68 3.28
C TYR A 3 -28.24 18.03 2.65
N GLN A 4 -29.54 18.41 2.62
CA GLN A 4 -29.98 19.70 2.12
C GLN A 4 -29.45 20.87 2.96
N GLU A 5 -29.47 20.75 4.29
CA GLU A 5 -28.92 21.77 5.22
C GLU A 5 -27.41 21.91 5.02
N ASN A 6 -26.68 20.80 4.88
CA ASN A 6 -25.25 20.81 4.59
C ASN A 6 -24.95 21.48 3.25
N TYR A 7 -25.67 21.10 2.19
CA TYR A 7 -25.54 21.71 0.86
C TYR A 7 -25.79 23.22 0.90
N GLN A 8 -26.87 23.66 1.57
CA GLN A 8 -27.20 25.08 1.67
C GLN A 8 -26.12 25.86 2.44
N LYS A 9 -25.58 25.30 3.54
CA LYS A 9 -24.47 25.89 4.28
C LYS A 9 -23.25 26.15 3.40
N TRP A 10 -22.94 25.21 2.50
CA TRP A 10 -21.84 25.37 1.55
C TRP A 10 -22.14 26.43 0.50
N LEU A 11 -23.34 26.44 -0.06
CA LEU A 11 -23.74 27.39 -1.08
C LEU A 11 -23.78 28.84 -0.55
N ASP A 12 -24.17 29.02 0.72
CA ASP A 12 -24.26 30.33 1.39
C ASP A 12 -22.90 30.88 1.83
N PHE A 13 -21.85 30.06 1.83
CA PHE A 13 -20.52 30.50 2.23
C PHE A 13 -19.93 31.44 1.16
N ALA A 14 -19.81 32.73 1.49
CA ALA A 14 -19.47 33.79 0.53
C ALA A 14 -18.06 33.61 -0.09
N GLU A 15 -17.11 33.08 0.68
CA GLU A 15 -15.70 32.93 0.29
C GLU A 15 -15.41 31.57 -0.38
N LEU A 16 -16.46 30.83 -0.79
CA LEU A 16 -16.28 29.57 -1.48
C LEU A 16 -15.59 29.81 -2.84
N PRO A 17 -14.49 29.10 -3.18
CA PRO A 17 -13.85 29.20 -4.48
C PRO A 17 -14.81 28.97 -5.64
N ALA A 18 -14.62 29.71 -6.73
CA ALA A 18 -15.54 29.69 -7.87
C ALA A 18 -15.77 28.27 -8.42
N TYR A 19 -14.72 27.47 -8.54
CA TYR A 19 -14.82 26.10 -9.06
C TYR A 19 -15.70 25.19 -8.19
N LEU A 20 -15.63 25.31 -6.84
CA LEU A 20 -16.52 24.55 -5.94
C LEU A 20 -17.97 25.08 -6.00
N ARG A 21 -18.14 26.39 -6.12
CA ARG A 21 -19.46 27.00 -6.25
C ARG A 21 -20.15 26.59 -7.55
N ASP A 22 -19.42 26.61 -8.67
CA ASP A 22 -19.96 26.22 -9.98
C ASP A 22 -20.36 24.74 -9.97
N GLU A 23 -19.56 23.89 -9.34
CA GLU A 23 -19.88 22.46 -9.14
C GLU A 23 -21.15 22.28 -8.32
N LEU A 24 -21.29 22.98 -7.16
CA LEU A 24 -22.49 22.90 -6.33
C LEU A 24 -23.76 23.27 -7.10
N VAL A 25 -23.71 24.38 -7.89
CA VAL A 25 -24.85 24.84 -8.66
C VAL A 25 -25.23 23.82 -9.75
N ALA A 26 -24.27 23.10 -10.31
CA ALA A 26 -24.49 22.10 -11.37
C ALA A 26 -24.99 20.75 -10.84
N MET A 27 -24.97 20.48 -9.53
CA MET A 27 -25.37 19.19 -8.95
C MET A 27 -26.87 18.92 -9.13
N ASP A 28 -27.22 17.73 -9.59
CA ASP A 28 -28.57 17.18 -9.45
C ASP A 28 -28.85 16.68 -8.01
N GLU A 29 -30.10 16.35 -7.70
CA GLU A 29 -30.49 15.94 -6.33
C GLU A 29 -29.76 14.68 -5.84
N LYS A 30 -29.49 13.72 -6.73
CA LYS A 30 -28.76 12.49 -6.38
C LYS A 30 -27.31 12.80 -6.04
N THR A 31 -26.67 13.66 -6.81
CA THR A 31 -25.29 14.10 -6.58
C THR A 31 -25.19 14.92 -5.29
N LYS A 32 -26.18 15.81 -5.01
CA LYS A 32 -26.24 16.54 -3.73
C LYS A 32 -26.35 15.59 -2.54
N GLU A 33 -27.27 14.63 -2.59
CA GLU A 33 -27.41 13.64 -1.55
C GLU A 33 -26.10 12.89 -1.33
N ASP A 34 -25.47 12.35 -2.39
CA ASP A 34 -24.22 11.60 -2.30
C ASP A 34 -23.04 12.46 -1.79
N ALA A 35 -22.99 13.75 -2.14
CA ALA A 35 -21.93 14.65 -1.70
C ALA A 35 -22.08 15.14 -0.24
N PHE A 36 -23.30 15.07 0.34
CA PHE A 36 -23.60 15.72 1.63
C PHE A 36 -24.29 14.84 2.66
N TYR A 37 -24.64 13.56 2.37
CA TYR A 37 -25.37 12.69 3.32
C TYR A 37 -24.54 12.34 4.55
N THR A 38 -23.20 12.40 4.44
CA THR A 38 -22.26 12.13 5.52
C THR A 38 -21.01 13.02 5.38
N ASN A 39 -20.14 12.97 6.36
CA ASN A 39 -18.79 13.51 6.26
C ASN A 39 -17.84 12.42 5.73
N LEU A 40 -16.84 12.81 4.97
CA LEU A 40 -15.74 11.91 4.58
C LEU A 40 -15.01 11.48 5.85
N GLU A 41 -15.08 10.18 6.16
CA GLU A 41 -14.50 9.68 7.40
C GLU A 41 -12.98 9.56 7.30
N PHE A 42 -12.31 9.92 8.39
CA PHE A 42 -10.91 9.60 8.61
C PHE A 42 -10.85 8.18 9.18
N GLY A 43 -10.55 7.21 8.30
CA GLY A 43 -10.43 5.81 8.69
C GLY A 43 -9.02 5.46 9.15
N THR A 44 -8.80 4.20 9.47
CA THR A 44 -7.49 3.67 9.93
C THR A 44 -6.34 3.82 8.94
N ALA A 45 -6.63 4.19 7.68
CA ALA A 45 -5.64 4.43 6.62
C ALA A 45 -5.70 5.88 6.08
N GLY A 46 -6.28 6.82 6.85
CA GLY A 46 -6.53 8.19 6.40
C GLY A 46 -7.89 8.36 5.72
N MET A 47 -8.05 9.46 4.98
CA MET A 47 -9.24 9.76 4.17
C MET A 47 -8.97 9.45 2.69
N ARG A 48 -9.98 8.99 1.99
CA ARG A 48 -9.97 8.83 0.53
C ARG A 48 -11.35 9.07 -0.03
N GLY A 49 -11.48 9.91 -1.04
CA GLY A 49 -12.77 10.23 -1.64
C GLY A 49 -12.66 10.81 -3.04
N LEU A 50 -13.81 11.01 -3.67
CA LEU A 50 -13.91 11.77 -4.92
C LEU A 50 -13.54 13.24 -4.64
N ILE A 51 -12.77 13.84 -5.54
CA ILE A 51 -12.47 15.28 -5.52
C ILE A 51 -13.76 16.03 -5.85
N GLY A 52 -14.09 17.08 -5.10
CA GLY A 52 -15.23 17.94 -5.41
C GLY A 52 -15.83 18.63 -4.20
N ALA A 53 -16.92 19.36 -4.46
CA ALA A 53 -17.68 20.09 -3.44
C ALA A 53 -18.51 19.12 -2.59
N GLY A 54 -18.47 19.27 -1.27
CA GLY A 54 -19.26 18.48 -0.34
C GLY A 54 -18.51 17.98 0.87
N THR A 55 -19.25 17.54 1.87
CA THR A 55 -18.69 16.98 3.10
C THR A 55 -18.22 15.53 2.92
N ASN A 56 -18.79 14.79 1.95
CA ASN A 56 -18.39 13.44 1.56
C ASN A 56 -17.52 13.44 0.29
N ARG A 57 -16.72 14.48 0.14
CA ARG A 57 -15.75 14.69 -0.95
C ARG A 57 -14.42 15.13 -0.36
N ILE A 58 -13.33 14.92 -1.11
CA ILE A 58 -12.06 15.53 -0.74
C ILE A 58 -11.91 16.88 -1.43
N ASN A 59 -11.64 17.90 -0.64
CA ASN A 59 -11.45 19.28 -1.06
C ASN A 59 -10.67 20.06 0.00
N ILE A 60 -10.33 21.31 -0.28
CA ILE A 60 -9.53 22.14 0.63
C ILE A 60 -10.12 22.26 2.03
N TYR A 61 -11.45 22.32 2.19
CA TYR A 61 -12.09 22.47 3.50
C TYR A 61 -12.06 21.18 4.31
N VAL A 62 -12.21 20.02 3.67
CA VAL A 62 -12.08 18.72 4.31
C VAL A 62 -10.63 18.46 4.71
N VAL A 63 -9.66 18.86 3.86
CA VAL A 63 -8.22 18.79 4.18
C VAL A 63 -7.87 19.73 5.33
N ARG A 64 -8.36 20.98 5.32
CA ARG A 64 -8.18 21.93 6.44
C ARG A 64 -8.73 21.36 7.74
N GLN A 65 -9.94 20.77 7.73
CA GLN A 65 -10.54 20.15 8.90
C GLN A 65 -9.68 18.99 9.45
N ALA A 66 -9.19 18.12 8.56
CA ALA A 66 -8.32 17.04 8.97
C ALA A 66 -6.99 17.53 9.54
N THR A 67 -6.41 18.55 8.94
CA THR A 67 -5.15 19.14 9.40
C THR A 67 -5.31 19.93 10.68
N GLU A 68 -6.44 20.63 10.87
CA GLU A 68 -6.79 21.30 12.12
C GLU A 68 -6.88 20.28 13.28
N GLY A 69 -7.52 19.11 13.04
CA GLY A 69 -7.55 18.03 14.04
C GLY A 69 -6.14 17.54 14.40
N LEU A 70 -5.26 17.38 13.39
CA LEU A 70 -3.87 17.02 13.63
C LEU A 70 -3.11 18.13 14.40
N ALA A 71 -3.34 19.40 14.05
CA ALA A 71 -2.74 20.53 14.75
C ALA A 71 -3.13 20.58 16.21
N GLN A 72 -4.42 20.36 16.53
CA GLN A 72 -4.92 20.30 17.91
C GLN A 72 -4.34 19.10 18.68
N LEU A 73 -4.17 17.95 18.02
CA LEU A 73 -3.48 16.80 18.61
C LEU A 73 -2.02 17.16 18.95
N ILE A 74 -1.30 17.82 18.04
CA ILE A 74 0.09 18.26 18.26
C ILE A 74 0.15 19.31 19.36
N ASP A 75 -0.79 20.27 19.40
CA ASP A 75 -0.91 21.26 20.48
C ASP A 75 -1.03 20.59 21.85
N SER A 76 -1.80 19.51 21.95
CA SER A 76 -1.96 18.75 23.20
C SER A 76 -0.67 18.06 23.66
N LYS A 77 0.29 17.85 22.74
CA LYS A 77 1.61 17.25 23.04
C LYS A 77 2.67 18.28 23.42
N GLY A 78 2.38 19.58 23.22
CA GLY A 78 3.22 20.68 23.68
C GLY A 78 4.27 21.18 22.70
N GLU A 79 5.07 22.16 23.14
CA GLU A 79 5.99 22.92 22.27
C GLU A 79 7.07 22.08 21.59
N GLU A 80 7.51 21.00 22.19
CA GLU A 80 8.51 20.12 21.57
C GLU A 80 7.95 19.41 20.33
N ALA A 81 6.72 18.93 20.40
CA ALA A 81 6.02 18.33 19.27
C ALA A 81 5.80 19.36 18.13
N LYS A 82 5.46 20.62 18.46
CA LYS A 82 5.34 21.71 17.48
C LYS A 82 6.64 22.00 16.76
N LYS A 83 7.76 22.05 17.47
CA LYS A 83 9.10 22.30 16.91
C LYS A 83 9.57 21.17 16.01
N ARG A 84 9.31 19.93 16.40
CA ARG A 84 9.58 18.76 15.56
C ARG A 84 8.77 18.85 14.27
N GLY A 85 7.52 19.25 14.37
CA GLY A 85 6.68 19.57 13.23
C GLY A 85 6.23 18.36 12.41
N VAL A 86 5.88 18.61 11.14
CA VAL A 86 5.24 17.63 10.24
C VAL A 86 5.92 17.63 8.89
N ALA A 87 6.33 16.45 8.38
CA ALA A 87 6.76 16.27 7.01
C ALA A 87 5.55 16.07 6.08
N ILE A 88 5.57 16.70 4.89
CA ILE A 88 4.43 16.66 3.96
C ILE A 88 4.93 16.31 2.56
N ALA A 89 4.40 15.22 2.00
CA ALA A 89 4.61 14.80 0.62
C ALA A 89 3.27 14.62 -0.11
N TYR A 90 3.34 14.58 -1.43
CA TYR A 90 2.18 14.47 -2.29
C TYR A 90 2.50 13.79 -3.61
N ASP A 91 1.47 13.22 -4.25
CA ASP A 91 1.56 12.58 -5.55
C ASP A 91 1.20 13.51 -6.72
N SER A 92 1.04 12.94 -7.92
CA SER A 92 0.76 13.67 -9.16
C SER A 92 -0.71 14.05 -9.36
N ARG A 93 -1.61 13.75 -8.44
CA ARG A 93 -3.06 13.94 -8.60
C ARG A 93 -3.47 15.40 -8.58
N HIS A 94 -4.65 15.66 -9.14
CA HIS A 94 -5.29 16.97 -9.04
C HIS A 94 -5.36 17.43 -7.59
N PHE A 95 -5.00 18.66 -7.34
CA PHE A 95 -5.00 19.34 -6.06
C PHE A 95 -4.01 18.78 -5.01
N SER A 96 -3.18 17.78 -5.33
CA SER A 96 -2.23 17.25 -4.35
C SER A 96 -1.24 18.29 -3.83
N PRO A 97 -0.60 19.14 -4.68
CA PRO A 97 0.24 20.23 -4.20
C PRO A 97 -0.52 21.27 -3.36
N GLU A 98 -1.72 21.65 -3.81
CA GLU A 98 -2.56 22.63 -3.12
C GLU A 98 -2.93 22.12 -1.72
N PHE A 99 -3.38 20.87 -1.60
CA PHE A 99 -3.73 20.26 -0.32
C PHE A 99 -2.51 20.16 0.62
N ALA A 100 -1.32 19.90 0.09
CA ALA A 100 -0.09 19.87 0.88
C ALA A 100 0.25 21.24 1.47
N PHE A 101 0.18 22.31 0.66
CA PHE A 101 0.47 23.67 1.14
C PHE A 101 -0.66 24.25 2.02
N GLU A 102 -1.93 23.91 1.75
CA GLU A 102 -3.05 24.23 2.66
C GLU A 102 -2.83 23.61 4.04
N SER A 103 -2.40 22.34 4.08
CA SER A 103 -2.04 21.68 5.33
C SER A 103 -0.91 22.40 6.06
N ALA A 104 0.13 22.79 5.35
CA ALA A 104 1.25 23.54 5.94
C ALA A 104 0.81 24.90 6.53
N GLN A 105 -0.12 25.61 5.85
CA GLN A 105 -0.65 26.89 6.33
C GLN A 105 -1.54 26.72 7.58
N VAL A 106 -2.33 25.66 7.68
CA VAL A 106 -3.09 25.31 8.91
C VAL A 106 -2.12 25.05 10.06
N LEU A 107 -1.11 24.21 9.86
CA LEU A 107 -0.09 23.91 10.86
C LEU A 107 0.64 25.18 11.32
N ALA A 108 1.01 26.04 10.37
CA ALA A 108 1.68 27.32 10.66
C ALA A 108 0.82 28.27 11.49
N ALA A 109 -0.52 28.27 11.31
CA ALA A 109 -1.43 29.07 12.13
C ALA A 109 -1.41 28.64 13.62
N HIS A 110 -1.05 27.38 13.91
CA HIS A 110 -0.81 26.87 15.26
C HIS A 110 0.64 27.03 15.75
N GLY A 111 1.53 27.64 14.93
CA GLY A 111 2.96 27.74 15.23
C GLY A 111 3.69 26.39 15.13
N ILE A 112 3.14 25.42 14.37
CA ILE A 112 3.71 24.11 14.15
C ILE A 112 4.58 24.17 12.90
N LYS A 113 5.84 23.72 13.02
CA LYS A 113 6.76 23.64 11.89
C LYS A 113 6.30 22.59 10.87
N SER A 114 6.48 22.86 9.58
CA SER A 114 6.26 21.88 8.53
C SER A 114 7.41 21.83 7.53
N TYR A 115 7.67 20.63 6.98
CA TYR A 115 8.66 20.35 5.96
C TYR A 115 7.91 19.83 4.73
N VAL A 116 7.76 20.67 3.71
CA VAL A 116 6.97 20.33 2.52
C VAL A 116 7.91 20.03 1.36
N PHE A 117 7.75 18.90 0.70
CA PHE A 117 8.53 18.61 -0.50
C PHE A 117 8.24 19.61 -1.62
N GLU A 118 9.28 20.03 -2.34
CA GLU A 118 9.22 21.01 -3.44
C GLU A 118 8.40 20.53 -4.65
N SER A 119 8.36 19.22 -4.82
CA SER A 119 7.59 18.53 -5.87
C SER A 119 7.13 17.17 -5.38
N LEU A 120 6.37 16.45 -6.19
CA LEU A 120 5.86 15.12 -5.82
C LEU A 120 6.98 14.18 -5.33
N ARG A 121 6.72 13.47 -4.25
CA ARG A 121 7.61 12.45 -3.68
C ARG A 121 6.80 11.24 -3.22
N PRO A 122 7.43 10.04 -3.26
CA PRO A 122 6.75 8.80 -2.92
C PRO A 122 6.42 8.64 -1.44
N THR A 123 5.39 7.85 -1.16
CA THR A 123 5.00 7.46 0.19
C THR A 123 6.18 6.93 1.04
N PRO A 124 7.05 6.03 0.55
CA PRO A 124 8.20 5.59 1.35
C PRO A 124 9.20 6.71 1.67
N GLU A 125 9.36 7.69 0.80
CA GLU A 125 10.24 8.81 1.10
C GLU A 125 9.64 9.74 2.14
N LEU A 126 8.31 9.92 2.19
CA LEU A 126 7.68 10.58 3.34
C LEU A 126 7.99 9.83 4.64
N SER A 127 7.81 8.51 4.66
CA SER A 127 8.16 7.68 5.83
C SER A 127 9.61 7.88 6.26
N PHE A 128 10.53 7.94 5.29
CA PHE A 128 11.93 8.26 5.52
C PHE A 128 12.12 9.67 6.08
N ALA A 129 11.49 10.68 5.48
CA ALA A 129 11.61 12.08 5.90
C ALA A 129 11.14 12.28 7.35
N VAL A 130 10.03 11.66 7.76
CA VAL A 130 9.56 11.67 9.15
C VAL A 130 10.65 11.18 10.11
N ARG A 131 11.30 10.07 9.79
CA ARG A 131 12.36 9.47 10.61
C ARG A 131 13.66 10.28 10.57
N HIS A 132 14.09 10.70 9.37
CA HIS A 132 15.33 11.41 9.14
C HIS A 132 15.35 12.81 9.76
N LEU A 133 14.23 13.53 9.61
CA LEU A 133 14.06 14.88 10.17
C LEU A 133 13.53 14.86 11.62
N HIS A 134 13.23 13.68 12.16
CA HIS A 134 12.66 13.48 13.49
C HIS A 134 11.36 14.27 13.71
N THR A 135 10.51 14.37 12.67
CA THR A 135 9.24 15.08 12.80
C THR A 135 8.27 14.32 13.72
N PHE A 136 7.30 15.04 14.28
CA PHE A 136 6.28 14.43 15.14
C PHE A 136 5.28 13.59 14.35
N ALA A 137 4.99 14.03 13.11
CA ALA A 137 4.06 13.35 12.22
C ALA A 137 4.46 13.54 10.75
N GLY A 138 3.78 12.83 9.86
CA GLY A 138 3.86 13.01 8.41
C GLY A 138 2.48 13.08 7.78
N ILE A 139 2.35 13.78 6.66
CA ILE A 139 1.16 13.84 5.82
C ILE A 139 1.52 13.39 4.41
N MET A 140 0.77 12.42 3.87
CA MET A 140 0.84 12.04 2.47
C MET A 140 -0.47 12.33 1.77
N VAL A 141 -0.43 13.21 0.77
CA VAL A 141 -1.59 13.53 -0.06
C VAL A 141 -1.58 12.63 -1.29
N THR A 142 -2.40 11.60 -1.26
CA THR A 142 -2.49 10.59 -2.32
C THR A 142 -3.75 9.73 -2.19
N ALA A 143 -4.24 9.22 -3.32
CA ALA A 143 -5.20 8.12 -3.34
C ALA A 143 -4.58 6.82 -3.91
N SER A 144 -3.24 6.67 -3.86
CA SER A 144 -2.50 5.51 -4.37
C SER A 144 -2.90 5.20 -5.83
N HIS A 145 -3.32 3.99 -6.13
CA HIS A 145 -3.67 3.50 -7.46
C HIS A 145 -5.14 3.76 -7.89
N ASN A 146 -5.92 4.52 -7.11
CA ASN A 146 -7.30 4.84 -7.49
C ASN A 146 -7.35 5.66 -8.81
N PRO A 147 -8.47 5.62 -9.56
CA PRO A 147 -8.66 6.46 -10.75
C PRO A 147 -8.50 7.96 -10.48
N ALA A 148 -8.30 8.75 -11.53
CA ALA A 148 -8.05 10.19 -11.50
C ALA A 148 -9.01 11.04 -10.64
N PRO A 149 -10.34 10.76 -10.60
CA PRO A 149 -11.25 11.56 -9.80
C PRO A 149 -11.07 11.48 -8.28
N PHE A 150 -10.19 10.60 -7.79
CA PHE A 150 -9.95 10.40 -6.35
C PHE A 150 -8.70 11.12 -5.89
N ASN A 151 -8.74 11.62 -4.65
CA ASN A 151 -7.57 11.98 -3.87
C ASN A 151 -7.73 11.50 -2.42
N GLY A 152 -6.70 11.68 -1.60
CA GLY A 152 -6.71 11.22 -0.22
C GLY A 152 -5.70 11.97 0.64
N TYR A 153 -5.77 11.68 1.95
CA TYR A 153 -4.95 12.30 2.97
C TYR A 153 -4.62 11.26 4.03
N LYS A 154 -3.36 10.84 4.11
CA LYS A 154 -2.87 9.85 5.06
C LYS A 154 -2.01 10.54 6.11
N VAL A 155 -2.08 10.09 7.37
CA VAL A 155 -1.24 10.60 8.46
C VAL A 155 -0.33 9.50 9.00
N TYR A 156 0.93 9.87 9.19
CA TYR A 156 2.02 9.01 9.66
C TYR A 156 2.46 9.46 11.05
N GLY A 157 2.80 8.51 11.91
CA GLY A 157 3.35 8.76 13.23
C GLY A 157 4.85 9.05 13.21
N GLU A 158 5.41 9.37 14.36
CA GLU A 158 6.82 9.74 14.52
C GLU A 158 7.83 8.63 14.19
N ASP A 159 7.37 7.39 14.14
CA ASP A 159 8.16 6.23 13.71
C ASP A 159 8.26 6.10 12.18
N GLY A 160 7.50 6.90 11.43
CA GLY A 160 7.40 6.86 9.97
C GLY A 160 6.39 5.85 9.43
N GLY A 161 5.64 5.15 10.28
CA GLY A 161 4.53 4.28 9.91
C GLY A 161 3.19 5.02 9.86
N GLN A 162 2.19 4.47 9.16
CA GLN A 162 0.83 4.97 9.28
C GLN A 162 0.38 4.87 10.74
N MET A 163 -0.35 5.87 11.23
CA MET A 163 -0.76 5.92 12.63
C MET A 163 -1.42 4.61 13.08
N PRO A 164 -1.00 4.06 14.24
CA PRO A 164 -1.68 2.93 14.88
C PRO A 164 -3.15 3.25 15.16
N PRO A 165 -4.03 2.23 15.28
CA PRO A 165 -5.46 2.45 15.48
C PRO A 165 -5.82 3.40 16.64
N ALA A 166 -5.16 3.27 17.78
CA ALA A 166 -5.44 4.11 18.95
C ALA A 166 -5.14 5.61 18.71
N ASP A 167 -4.02 5.92 18.03
CA ASP A 167 -3.65 7.30 17.70
C ASP A 167 -4.54 7.85 16.57
N ALA A 168 -4.91 7.01 15.60
CA ALA A 168 -5.85 7.36 14.54
C ALA A 168 -7.26 7.65 15.09
N ASP A 169 -7.72 6.90 16.09
CA ASP A 169 -8.98 7.15 16.79
C ASP A 169 -8.94 8.49 17.54
N ALA A 170 -7.85 8.76 18.27
CA ALA A 170 -7.67 10.06 18.96
C ALA A 170 -7.66 11.24 17.96
N LEU A 171 -6.95 11.10 16.82
CA LEU A 171 -6.98 12.10 15.76
C LEU A 171 -8.39 12.29 15.19
N THR A 172 -9.11 11.19 14.96
CA THR A 172 -10.49 11.22 14.47
C THR A 172 -11.42 11.99 15.41
N ASP A 173 -11.24 11.85 16.71
CA ASP A 173 -12.03 12.60 17.71
C ASP A 173 -11.77 14.12 17.63
N TYR A 174 -10.51 14.54 17.45
CA TYR A 174 -10.18 15.95 17.21
C TYR A 174 -10.80 16.47 15.91
N ILE A 175 -10.72 15.70 14.81
CA ILE A 175 -11.32 16.08 13.52
C ILE A 175 -12.86 16.25 13.65
N ARG A 176 -13.52 15.30 14.32
CA ARG A 176 -14.98 15.33 14.53
C ARG A 176 -15.44 16.49 15.41
N ALA A 177 -14.60 16.97 16.31
CA ALA A 177 -14.91 18.11 17.16
C ALA A 177 -14.98 19.45 16.39
N ILE A 178 -14.46 19.49 15.16
CA ILE A 178 -14.48 20.68 14.30
C ILE A 178 -15.81 20.72 13.53
N GLU A 179 -16.80 21.45 14.06
CA GLU A 179 -18.16 21.52 13.49
C GLU A 179 -18.23 22.33 12.19
N ASN A 180 -17.30 23.27 11.98
CA ASN A 180 -17.33 24.17 10.83
C ASN A 180 -15.95 24.29 10.14
N PRO A 181 -15.72 23.58 9.03
CA PRO A 181 -14.43 23.61 8.34
C PRO A 181 -14.10 24.98 7.72
N PHE A 182 -15.10 25.85 7.54
CA PHE A 182 -14.90 27.20 6.99
C PHE A 182 -14.24 28.18 7.97
N THR A 183 -14.15 27.83 9.25
CA THR A 183 -13.55 28.68 10.30
C THR A 183 -12.09 28.33 10.60
N VAL A 184 -11.54 27.29 9.97
CA VAL A 184 -10.14 26.90 10.12
C VAL A 184 -9.25 28.04 9.64
N GLN A 185 -8.29 28.43 10.48
CA GLN A 185 -7.40 29.55 10.21
C GLN A 185 -6.19 29.09 9.36
N LEU A 186 -5.76 29.96 8.47
CA LEU A 186 -4.55 29.78 7.66
C LEU A 186 -3.54 30.89 8.00
N ALA A 187 -2.28 30.51 8.16
CA ALA A 187 -1.20 31.49 8.15
C ALA A 187 -0.87 31.91 6.71
N ASP A 188 -0.30 33.09 6.55
CA ASP A 188 0.21 33.50 5.24
C ASP A 188 1.38 32.60 4.83
N LEU A 189 1.33 32.10 3.59
CA LEU A 189 2.29 31.14 3.07
C LEU A 189 3.71 31.73 2.97
N GLU A 190 3.82 32.94 2.43
CA GLU A 190 5.13 33.56 2.18
C GLU A 190 5.77 34.08 3.49
N GLU A 191 4.98 34.59 4.42
CA GLU A 191 5.46 34.95 5.76
C GLU A 191 5.91 33.71 6.53
N SER A 192 5.17 32.59 6.41
CA SER A 192 5.50 31.33 7.06
C SER A 192 6.77 30.67 6.49
N LYS A 193 7.00 30.79 5.19
CA LYS A 193 8.28 30.40 4.56
C LYS A 193 9.43 31.31 5.02
N ALA A 194 9.22 32.61 5.03
CA ALA A 194 10.24 33.58 5.42
C ALA A 194 10.66 33.43 6.90
N SER A 195 9.72 33.06 7.77
CA SER A 195 10.00 32.81 9.19
C SER A 195 10.61 31.41 9.46
N GLY A 196 10.64 30.52 8.47
CA GLY A 196 11.11 29.15 8.60
C GLY A 196 10.10 28.20 9.27
N LEU A 197 8.85 28.63 9.44
CA LEU A 197 7.77 27.77 9.94
C LEU A 197 7.34 26.75 8.87
N ILE A 198 7.39 27.14 7.59
CA ILE A 198 7.24 26.25 6.45
C ILE A 198 8.60 26.18 5.75
N GLU A 199 9.24 25.02 5.80
CA GLU A 199 10.50 24.73 5.12
C GLU A 199 10.24 23.87 3.89
N VAL A 200 10.72 24.30 2.72
CA VAL A 200 10.64 23.51 1.49
C VAL A 200 11.86 22.61 1.42
N ILE A 201 11.62 21.29 1.30
CA ILE A 201 12.65 20.25 1.25
C ILE A 201 12.63 19.54 -0.11
N GLY A 202 13.69 18.82 -0.44
CA GLY A 202 13.85 18.11 -1.72
C GLY A 202 15.15 17.33 -1.75
N GLU A 203 16.10 17.69 -2.63
CA GLU A 203 17.34 16.95 -2.89
C GLU A 203 18.14 16.59 -1.63
N ASN A 204 18.09 17.39 -0.58
CA ASN A 204 18.75 17.09 0.70
C ASN A 204 18.20 15.84 1.37
N VAL A 205 16.90 15.54 1.19
CA VAL A 205 16.26 14.33 1.69
C VAL A 205 16.42 13.19 0.67
N ASP A 206 16.21 13.48 -0.63
CA ASP A 206 16.37 12.54 -1.73
C ASP A 206 17.74 11.84 -1.69
N ALA A 207 18.81 12.61 -1.48
CA ALA A 207 20.17 12.08 -1.46
C ALA A 207 20.40 11.09 -0.29
N GLU A 208 19.91 11.41 0.90
CA GLU A 208 20.04 10.55 2.07
C GLU A 208 19.15 9.31 1.96
N TYR A 209 17.92 9.44 1.42
CA TYR A 209 17.07 8.30 1.12
C TYR A 209 17.75 7.34 0.12
N LEU A 210 18.27 7.85 -0.99
CA LEU A 210 18.95 7.02 -2.00
C LEU A 210 20.23 6.35 -1.46
N LYS A 211 20.89 6.95 -0.49
CA LYS A 211 22.03 6.33 0.19
C LYS A 211 21.61 5.11 0.99
N GLU A 212 20.47 5.16 1.68
CA GLU A 212 19.90 4.00 2.36
C GLU A 212 19.41 2.94 1.35
N VAL A 213 18.74 3.37 0.26
CA VAL A 213 18.27 2.49 -0.83
C VAL A 213 19.44 1.71 -1.45
N LYS A 214 20.60 2.31 -1.61
CA LYS A 214 21.80 1.61 -2.11
C LYS A 214 22.16 0.38 -1.26
N GLY A 215 21.86 0.40 0.04
CA GLY A 215 22.08 -0.72 0.96
C GLY A 215 21.11 -1.90 0.78
N VAL A 216 20.12 -1.77 -0.13
CA VAL A 216 19.17 -2.86 -0.46
C VAL A 216 19.85 -3.96 -1.27
N ASN A 217 20.79 -3.60 -2.14
CA ASN A 217 21.55 -4.56 -2.93
C ASN A 217 22.39 -5.46 -2.03
N ILE A 218 22.35 -6.77 -2.31
CA ILE A 218 23.07 -7.79 -1.53
C ILE A 218 24.38 -8.15 -2.23
N ASN A 219 24.38 -8.23 -3.57
CA ASN A 219 25.52 -8.68 -4.35
C ASN A 219 25.87 -7.70 -5.47
N GLN A 220 26.69 -6.71 -5.16
CA GLN A 220 27.12 -5.70 -6.14
C GLN A 220 27.96 -6.29 -7.28
N ASP A 221 28.77 -7.32 -7.01
CA ASP A 221 29.60 -7.94 -8.05
C ASP A 221 28.74 -8.63 -9.12
N LEU A 222 27.65 -9.26 -8.71
CA LEU A 222 26.64 -9.83 -9.59
C LEU A 222 26.02 -8.76 -10.51
N ILE A 223 25.67 -7.60 -9.94
CA ILE A 223 25.11 -6.50 -10.72
C ILE A 223 26.14 -5.97 -11.72
N ASN A 224 27.38 -5.80 -11.29
CA ASN A 224 28.48 -5.31 -12.15
C ASN A 224 28.73 -6.24 -13.35
N GLU A 225 28.57 -7.56 -13.18
CA GLU A 225 28.84 -8.55 -14.22
C GLU A 225 27.62 -8.82 -15.11
N TYR A 226 26.41 -8.91 -14.55
CA TYR A 226 25.20 -9.35 -15.26
C TYR A 226 24.10 -8.30 -15.36
N GLY A 227 24.14 -7.25 -14.54
CA GLY A 227 23.10 -6.22 -14.49
C GLY A 227 23.27 -5.11 -15.52
N ARG A 228 24.51 -4.80 -15.93
CA ARG A 228 24.82 -3.67 -16.80
C ARG A 228 24.03 -3.67 -18.12
N ASP A 229 24.02 -4.81 -18.80
CA ASP A 229 23.37 -4.98 -20.11
C ASP A 229 21.95 -5.55 -19.99
N MET A 230 21.44 -5.72 -18.79
CA MET A 230 20.10 -6.25 -18.57
C MET A 230 19.06 -5.20 -18.94
N LYS A 231 18.20 -5.55 -19.87
CA LYS A 231 17.19 -4.64 -20.42
C LYS A 231 15.97 -4.60 -19.51
N ILE A 232 15.84 -3.53 -18.77
CA ILE A 232 14.71 -3.27 -17.89
C ILE A 232 13.83 -2.20 -18.52
N VAL A 233 12.53 -2.45 -18.64
CA VAL A 233 11.55 -1.41 -18.96
C VAL A 233 10.84 -1.01 -17.67
N TYR A 234 10.83 0.28 -17.37
CA TYR A 234 10.19 0.84 -16.20
C TYR A 234 9.07 1.80 -16.57
N THR A 235 7.91 1.66 -15.93
CA THR A 235 6.86 2.67 -15.97
C THR A 235 6.49 3.13 -14.57
N PRO A 236 6.55 4.45 -14.30
CA PRO A 236 6.08 5.04 -13.05
C PRO A 236 4.56 5.29 -13.03
N LEU A 237 3.82 4.96 -14.09
CA LEU A 237 2.39 5.22 -14.24
C LEU A 237 2.01 6.67 -13.86
N HIS A 238 2.75 7.64 -14.39
CA HIS A 238 2.61 9.10 -14.11
C HIS A 238 2.86 9.50 -12.65
N GLY A 239 3.44 8.62 -11.84
CA GLY A 239 3.59 8.78 -10.40
C GLY A 239 4.96 9.28 -9.93
N THR A 240 5.11 9.25 -8.62
CA THR A 240 6.26 9.78 -7.86
C THR A 240 7.53 8.95 -7.98
N GLY A 241 7.42 7.69 -8.42
CA GLY A 241 8.55 6.77 -8.46
C GLY A 241 9.60 7.07 -9.54
N GLU A 242 9.27 7.89 -10.55
CA GLU A 242 10.10 8.10 -11.74
C GLU A 242 11.54 8.49 -11.39
N MET A 243 11.70 9.58 -10.67
CA MET A 243 13.01 10.14 -10.37
C MET A 243 13.86 9.21 -9.51
N LEU A 244 13.30 8.71 -8.41
CA LEU A 244 14.06 7.94 -7.43
C LEU A 244 14.38 6.52 -7.90
N ALA A 245 13.44 5.84 -8.59
CA ALA A 245 13.71 4.51 -9.13
C ALA A 245 14.80 4.54 -10.21
N ARG A 246 14.76 5.53 -11.11
CA ARG A 246 15.82 5.71 -12.12
C ARG A 246 17.18 5.98 -11.48
N ARG A 247 17.23 6.87 -10.50
CA ARG A 247 18.47 7.17 -9.76
C ARG A 247 18.99 5.95 -9.02
N ALA A 248 18.12 5.19 -8.35
CA ALA A 248 18.48 3.97 -7.63
C ALA A 248 19.07 2.90 -8.58
N LEU A 249 18.40 2.63 -9.69
CA LEU A 249 18.87 1.68 -10.70
C LEU A 249 20.22 2.10 -11.31
N ALA A 250 20.36 3.38 -11.67
CA ALA A 250 21.61 3.91 -12.20
C ALA A 250 22.76 3.84 -11.19
N GLN A 251 22.52 4.19 -9.92
CA GLN A 251 23.51 4.10 -8.85
C GLN A 251 23.95 2.66 -8.53
N ALA A 252 23.06 1.69 -8.76
CA ALA A 252 23.37 0.27 -8.61
C ALA A 252 24.19 -0.29 -9.79
N GLY A 253 24.16 0.37 -10.96
CA GLY A 253 24.92 -0.05 -12.15
C GLY A 253 24.07 -0.67 -13.26
N PHE A 254 22.74 -0.53 -13.21
CA PHE A 254 21.85 -0.92 -14.32
C PHE A 254 21.84 0.20 -15.37
N GLU A 255 22.53 -0.01 -16.52
CA GLU A 255 22.69 1.00 -17.56
C GLU A 255 21.65 0.88 -18.70
N ALA A 256 21.06 -0.32 -18.90
CA ALA A 256 20.12 -0.58 -19.99
C ALA A 256 18.64 -0.44 -19.57
N VAL A 257 18.36 0.57 -18.74
CA VAL A 257 16.98 0.89 -18.28
C VAL A 257 16.29 1.79 -19.28
N GLN A 258 15.11 1.38 -19.75
CA GLN A 258 14.24 2.15 -20.64
C GLN A 258 12.99 2.56 -19.87
N VAL A 259 12.69 3.85 -19.84
CA VAL A 259 11.46 4.35 -19.22
C VAL A 259 10.37 4.53 -20.27
N VAL A 260 9.13 4.24 -19.92
CA VAL A 260 7.96 4.54 -20.75
C VAL A 260 7.72 6.06 -20.71
N GLU A 261 8.32 6.78 -21.68
CA GLU A 261 8.36 8.25 -21.70
C GLU A 261 6.96 8.89 -21.60
N ALA A 262 5.94 8.27 -22.23
CA ALA A 262 4.56 8.75 -22.14
C ALA A 262 3.97 8.70 -20.73
N GLN A 263 4.54 7.89 -19.85
CA GLN A 263 4.11 7.69 -18.45
C GLN A 263 5.12 8.24 -17.43
N ALA A 264 6.27 8.74 -17.88
CA ALA A 264 7.30 9.34 -17.03
C ALA A 264 6.91 10.74 -16.53
N VAL A 265 6.09 11.45 -17.30
CA VAL A 265 5.63 12.80 -16.93
C VAL A 265 4.44 12.72 -15.98
N PRO A 266 4.43 13.48 -14.87
CA PRO A 266 3.26 13.59 -14.00
C PRO A 266 2.01 14.00 -14.77
N ASP A 267 0.93 13.26 -14.61
CA ASP A 267 -0.36 13.51 -15.26
C ASP A 267 -1.49 13.14 -14.29
N ALA A 268 -2.19 14.15 -13.80
CA ALA A 268 -3.28 13.99 -12.82
C ALA A 268 -4.50 13.25 -13.39
N ASP A 269 -4.69 13.26 -14.71
CA ASP A 269 -5.77 12.54 -15.40
C ASP A 269 -5.41 11.08 -15.70
N PHE A 270 -4.14 10.68 -15.52
CA PHE A 270 -3.62 9.35 -15.90
C PHE A 270 -4.04 8.98 -17.33
N SER A 271 -3.88 9.89 -18.29
CA SER A 271 -4.47 9.84 -19.63
C SER A 271 -4.13 8.58 -20.43
N THR A 272 -3.06 7.88 -20.08
CA THR A 272 -2.61 6.66 -20.77
C THR A 272 -3.15 5.37 -20.17
N VAL A 273 -3.79 5.43 -18.98
CA VAL A 273 -4.31 4.24 -18.28
C VAL A 273 -5.64 4.56 -17.58
N LYS A 274 -6.57 3.61 -17.53
CA LYS A 274 -7.84 3.79 -16.80
C LYS A 274 -7.67 3.77 -15.28
N SER A 275 -6.72 3.00 -14.80
CA SER A 275 -6.35 2.90 -13.41
C SER A 275 -4.85 2.66 -13.33
N PRO A 276 -4.09 3.53 -12.63
CA PRO A 276 -2.64 3.40 -12.50
C PRO A 276 -2.28 2.34 -11.45
N ASN A 277 -2.81 1.13 -11.62
CA ASN A 277 -2.63 0.01 -10.69
C ASN A 277 -1.74 -1.08 -11.29
N PRO A 278 -0.51 -1.29 -10.78
CA PRO A 278 0.42 -2.30 -11.29
C PRO A 278 -0.02 -3.75 -11.05
N GLU A 279 -1.11 -3.99 -10.32
CA GLU A 279 -1.74 -5.31 -10.24
C GLU A 279 -2.41 -5.70 -11.57
N SER A 280 -2.77 -4.71 -12.40
CA SER A 280 -3.49 -4.92 -13.66
C SER A 280 -2.54 -4.99 -14.84
N GLN A 281 -2.59 -6.07 -15.62
CA GLN A 281 -1.86 -6.19 -16.87
C GLN A 281 -2.15 -5.01 -17.83
N ALA A 282 -3.37 -4.46 -17.80
CA ALA A 282 -3.72 -3.30 -18.62
C ALA A 282 -2.86 -2.06 -18.33
N ALA A 283 -2.30 -1.94 -17.12
CA ALA A 283 -1.39 -0.85 -16.77
C ALA A 283 -0.01 -0.99 -17.46
N PHE A 284 0.36 -2.20 -17.85
CA PHE A 284 1.62 -2.49 -18.54
C PHE A 284 1.56 -2.34 -20.07
N ALA A 285 0.44 -2.04 -20.66
CA ALA A 285 0.26 -2.06 -22.12
C ALA A 285 1.38 -1.31 -22.88
N LEU A 286 1.75 -0.09 -22.44
CA LEU A 286 2.84 0.68 -23.05
C LEU A 286 4.23 0.13 -22.69
N ALA A 287 4.39 -0.42 -21.49
CA ALA A 287 5.63 -1.09 -21.09
C ALA A 287 5.86 -2.37 -21.88
N GLU A 288 4.81 -3.16 -22.14
CA GLU A 288 4.89 -4.34 -23.01
C GLU A 288 5.24 -3.97 -24.45
N GLU A 289 4.62 -2.89 -25.01
CA GLU A 289 4.96 -2.42 -26.35
C GLU A 289 6.44 -2.03 -26.45
N LEU A 290 6.93 -1.25 -25.49
CA LEU A 290 8.35 -0.88 -25.43
C LEU A 290 9.23 -2.12 -25.19
N GLY A 291 8.82 -3.01 -24.28
CA GLY A 291 9.53 -4.25 -23.96
C GLY A 291 9.75 -5.13 -25.17
N ARG A 292 8.72 -5.34 -25.98
CA ARG A 292 8.83 -6.08 -27.26
C ARG A 292 9.77 -5.39 -28.25
N LYS A 293 9.77 -4.05 -28.29
CA LYS A 293 10.62 -3.27 -29.21
C LYS A 293 12.10 -3.35 -28.85
N VAL A 294 12.42 -3.34 -27.55
CA VAL A 294 13.81 -3.35 -27.08
C VAL A 294 14.29 -4.75 -26.66
N ASP A 295 13.41 -5.73 -26.70
CA ASP A 295 13.68 -7.09 -26.25
C ASP A 295 14.02 -7.14 -24.75
N ALA A 296 13.12 -6.58 -23.93
CA ALA A 296 13.36 -6.44 -22.50
C ALA A 296 13.33 -7.77 -21.75
N ASP A 297 14.20 -7.92 -20.76
CA ASP A 297 14.28 -9.10 -19.88
C ASP A 297 13.16 -9.07 -18.82
N VAL A 298 12.81 -7.88 -18.33
CA VAL A 298 11.80 -7.66 -17.28
C VAL A 298 11.15 -6.28 -17.44
N LEU A 299 9.85 -6.20 -17.16
CA LEU A 299 9.11 -4.96 -17.05
C LEU A 299 8.72 -4.72 -15.60
N VAL A 300 8.86 -3.49 -15.13
CA VAL A 300 8.49 -3.10 -13.77
C VAL A 300 7.62 -1.85 -13.79
N ALA A 301 6.62 -1.80 -12.91
CA ALA A 301 5.70 -0.67 -12.78
C ALA A 301 5.50 -0.30 -11.32
N THR A 302 5.49 1.00 -11.01
CA THR A 302 5.10 1.51 -9.69
C THR A 302 3.78 2.27 -9.79
N ASP A 303 2.96 2.24 -8.73
CA ASP A 303 1.75 3.05 -8.66
C ASP A 303 2.06 4.53 -8.36
N PRO A 304 1.08 5.45 -8.41
CA PRO A 304 1.34 6.89 -8.33
C PRO A 304 2.08 7.36 -7.09
N ASP A 305 1.90 6.76 -5.93
CA ASP A 305 2.63 7.10 -4.71
C ASP A 305 3.81 6.13 -4.44
N ALA A 306 4.12 5.27 -5.41
CA ALA A 306 5.26 4.36 -5.46
C ALA A 306 5.45 3.52 -4.18
N ASP A 307 4.35 3.06 -3.61
CA ASP A 307 4.33 2.11 -2.51
C ASP A 307 4.09 0.66 -2.99
N ARG A 308 3.75 0.44 -4.28
CA ARG A 308 3.53 -0.87 -4.90
C ARG A 308 4.41 -1.09 -6.12
N LEU A 309 4.83 -2.34 -6.30
CA LEU A 309 5.60 -2.79 -7.46
C LEU A 309 4.88 -3.93 -8.17
N GLY A 310 4.57 -3.74 -9.47
CA GLY A 310 4.21 -4.82 -10.39
C GLY A 310 5.43 -5.25 -11.23
N VAL A 311 5.46 -6.52 -11.60
CA VAL A 311 6.54 -7.11 -12.41
C VAL A 311 5.93 -7.98 -13.49
N GLU A 312 6.35 -7.75 -14.73
CA GLU A 312 6.08 -8.67 -15.83
C GLU A 312 7.36 -9.33 -16.32
N ILE A 313 7.27 -10.61 -16.56
CA ILE A 313 8.38 -11.45 -16.99
C ILE A 313 8.18 -11.92 -18.43
N ARG A 314 9.28 -11.93 -19.17
CA ARG A 314 9.29 -12.38 -20.55
C ARG A 314 9.04 -13.88 -20.64
N GLN A 315 8.14 -14.28 -21.54
CA GLN A 315 7.83 -15.66 -21.88
C GLN A 315 8.66 -16.14 -23.08
N PRO A 316 8.81 -17.45 -23.29
CA PRO A 316 9.55 -18.00 -24.42
C PRO A 316 9.01 -17.57 -25.81
N ASP A 317 7.72 -17.26 -25.91
CA ASP A 317 7.08 -16.77 -27.15
C ASP A 317 7.24 -15.25 -27.36
N GLY A 318 7.94 -14.55 -26.44
CA GLY A 318 8.17 -13.11 -26.49
C GLY A 318 7.03 -12.27 -25.90
N SER A 319 5.96 -12.87 -25.39
CA SER A 319 4.93 -12.20 -24.59
C SER A 319 5.44 -11.90 -23.18
N TYR A 320 4.68 -11.11 -22.43
CA TYR A 320 4.95 -10.82 -21.02
C TYR A 320 3.84 -11.38 -20.15
N LEU A 321 4.20 -11.89 -18.99
CA LEU A 321 3.29 -12.42 -17.98
C LEU A 321 3.40 -11.58 -16.71
N ASN A 322 2.27 -11.02 -16.26
CA ASN A 322 2.18 -10.30 -14.99
C ASN A 322 2.25 -11.29 -13.82
N LEU A 323 3.23 -11.10 -12.93
CA LEU A 323 3.35 -11.88 -11.71
C LEU A 323 2.36 -11.37 -10.66
N SER A 324 1.79 -12.28 -9.88
CA SER A 324 1.00 -11.92 -8.71
C SER A 324 1.90 -11.33 -7.61
N GLY A 325 1.31 -10.53 -6.71
CA GLY A 325 2.03 -9.99 -5.55
C GLY A 325 2.65 -11.08 -4.68
N ASN A 326 1.99 -12.24 -4.58
CA ASN A 326 2.50 -13.41 -3.88
C ASN A 326 3.71 -14.05 -4.56
N GLN A 327 3.71 -14.14 -5.90
CA GLN A 327 4.86 -14.66 -6.66
C GLN A 327 6.07 -13.74 -6.54
N ILE A 328 5.85 -12.43 -6.62
CA ILE A 328 6.93 -11.43 -6.42
C ILE A 328 7.47 -11.54 -4.98
N GLY A 329 6.60 -11.62 -3.97
CA GLY A 329 7.00 -11.81 -2.58
C GLY A 329 7.80 -13.10 -2.36
N ALA A 330 7.42 -14.20 -3.02
CA ALA A 330 8.11 -15.49 -2.93
C ALA A 330 9.53 -15.44 -3.54
N ILE A 331 9.68 -14.82 -4.73
CA ILE A 331 10.99 -14.74 -5.38
C ILE A 331 11.93 -13.79 -4.64
N ILE A 332 11.41 -12.70 -4.05
CA ILE A 332 12.19 -11.80 -3.19
C ILE A 332 12.63 -12.52 -1.92
N ALA A 333 11.72 -13.20 -1.22
CA ALA A 333 12.04 -13.94 0.00
C ALA A 333 13.09 -15.02 -0.23
N LYS A 334 12.91 -15.84 -1.29
CA LYS A 334 13.85 -16.90 -1.68
C LYS A 334 15.23 -16.33 -1.93
N TYR A 335 15.33 -15.27 -2.74
CA TYR A 335 16.60 -14.65 -3.09
C TYR A 335 17.31 -14.04 -1.89
N ILE A 336 16.64 -13.23 -1.07
CA ILE A 336 17.23 -12.56 0.09
C ILE A 336 17.80 -13.60 1.06
N LEU A 337 17.03 -14.63 1.40
CA LEU A 337 17.45 -15.65 2.35
C LEU A 337 18.62 -16.48 1.80
N GLU A 338 18.59 -16.85 0.52
CA GLU A 338 19.64 -17.61 -0.13
C GLU A 338 20.95 -16.81 -0.27
N ALA A 339 20.86 -15.56 -0.71
CA ALA A 339 22.01 -14.68 -0.89
C ALA A 339 22.71 -14.41 0.46
N HIS A 340 21.96 -14.09 1.52
CA HIS A 340 22.52 -13.93 2.86
C HIS A 340 23.10 -15.21 3.44
N LYS A 341 22.46 -16.37 3.19
CA LYS A 341 23.00 -17.67 3.61
C LYS A 341 24.32 -17.99 2.90
N THR A 342 24.37 -17.75 1.59
CA THR A 342 25.56 -17.98 0.78
C THR A 342 26.72 -17.06 1.19
N ALA A 343 26.41 -15.81 1.50
CA ALA A 343 27.39 -14.83 2.01
C ALA A 343 27.77 -15.05 3.48
N GLY A 344 27.13 -15.97 4.20
CA GLY A 344 27.35 -16.19 5.63
C GLY A 344 26.86 -15.04 6.52
N THR A 345 25.95 -14.23 6.04
CA THR A 345 25.39 -13.04 6.71
C THR A 345 23.93 -13.20 7.13
N LEU A 346 23.34 -14.39 6.95
CA LEU A 346 21.97 -14.66 7.39
C LEU A 346 21.90 -14.66 8.93
N PRO A 347 21.13 -13.75 9.55
CA PRO A 347 21.00 -13.69 11.00
C PRO A 347 20.33 -14.95 11.55
N ALA A 348 20.79 -15.43 12.70
CA ALA A 348 20.20 -16.59 13.37
C ALA A 348 18.75 -16.36 13.83
N ASN A 349 18.35 -15.09 14.01
CA ASN A 349 17.02 -14.64 14.39
C ASN A 349 16.30 -13.92 13.24
N ALA A 350 16.59 -14.30 11.98
CA ALA A 350 15.96 -13.71 10.81
C ALA A 350 14.43 -13.83 10.87
N ALA A 351 13.74 -12.74 10.53
CA ALA A 351 12.28 -12.66 10.56
C ALA A 351 11.72 -12.07 9.26
N LEU A 352 10.65 -12.69 8.77
CA LEU A 352 9.83 -12.17 7.69
C LEU A 352 8.42 -11.88 8.22
N CYS A 353 7.76 -10.90 7.61
CA CYS A 353 6.39 -10.52 7.95
C CYS A 353 5.49 -10.58 6.71
N LYS A 354 4.27 -11.10 6.85
CA LYS A 354 3.27 -11.06 5.79
C LYS A 354 1.86 -10.88 6.32
N SER A 355 0.94 -10.43 5.45
CA SER A 355 -0.47 -10.41 5.81
C SER A 355 -1.02 -11.83 5.97
N ILE A 356 -2.04 -11.99 6.82
CA ILE A 356 -2.74 -13.27 7.04
C ILE A 356 -3.39 -13.83 5.77
N VAL A 357 -3.53 -13.03 4.72
CA VAL A 357 -4.11 -13.40 3.42
C VAL A 357 -3.07 -13.52 2.30
N SER A 358 -1.78 -13.33 2.61
CA SER A 358 -0.67 -13.60 1.70
C SER A 358 -0.29 -15.07 1.69
N THR A 359 0.43 -15.49 0.64
CA THR A 359 0.76 -16.90 0.37
C THR A 359 1.54 -17.60 1.49
N GLU A 360 1.21 -18.86 1.76
CA GLU A 360 1.99 -19.72 2.66
C GLU A 360 3.27 -20.28 1.99
N LEU A 361 3.45 -20.10 0.69
CA LEU A 361 4.70 -20.42 0.00
C LEU A 361 5.91 -19.73 0.66
N VAL A 362 5.75 -18.45 1.02
CA VAL A 362 6.82 -17.69 1.68
C VAL A 362 7.09 -18.19 3.10
N THR A 363 6.09 -18.72 3.80
CA THR A 363 6.28 -19.39 5.09
C THR A 363 7.18 -20.62 4.93
N LYS A 364 6.89 -21.50 3.97
CA LYS A 364 7.71 -22.69 3.67
C LYS A 364 9.15 -22.31 3.27
N ILE A 365 9.30 -21.24 2.48
CA ILE A 365 10.62 -20.70 2.13
C ILE A 365 11.36 -20.26 3.40
N ALA A 366 10.77 -19.41 4.22
CA ALA A 366 11.39 -18.89 5.46
C ALA A 366 11.85 -20.02 6.39
N GLU A 367 10.97 -20.99 6.64
CA GLU A 367 11.25 -22.16 7.48
C GLU A 367 12.44 -22.98 6.96
N SER A 368 12.58 -23.16 5.64
CA SER A 368 13.69 -23.89 5.02
C SER A 368 15.06 -23.25 5.23
N TYR A 369 15.07 -21.94 5.57
CA TYR A 369 16.28 -21.19 5.94
C TYR A 369 16.42 -20.97 7.45
N GLY A 370 15.50 -21.49 8.27
CA GLY A 370 15.47 -21.29 9.72
C GLY A 370 15.03 -19.89 10.14
N ALA A 371 14.39 -19.13 9.24
CA ALA A 371 13.83 -17.83 9.54
C ALA A 371 12.40 -17.95 10.10
N THR A 372 12.01 -17.02 10.96
CA THR A 372 10.67 -16.97 11.55
C THR A 372 9.71 -16.18 10.66
N MET A 373 8.52 -16.73 10.38
CA MET A 373 7.44 -16.04 9.70
C MET A 373 6.46 -15.43 10.70
N PHE A 374 6.19 -14.15 10.59
CA PHE A 374 5.17 -13.43 11.34
C PHE A 374 3.97 -13.11 10.45
N ASN A 375 2.80 -13.63 10.83
CA ASN A 375 1.53 -13.32 10.18
C ASN A 375 0.86 -12.15 10.90
N VAL A 376 0.56 -11.06 10.17
CA VAL A 376 -0.10 -9.87 10.71
C VAL A 376 -1.43 -9.62 9.98
N LEU A 377 -2.30 -8.79 10.55
CA LEU A 377 -3.52 -8.35 9.88
C LEU A 377 -3.21 -7.62 8.58
N THR A 378 -4.17 -7.57 7.66
CA THR A 378 -4.05 -6.82 6.41
C THR A 378 -3.91 -5.31 6.69
N GLY A 379 -2.91 -4.71 6.09
CA GLY A 379 -2.51 -3.32 6.24
C GLY A 379 -1.05 -3.22 6.71
N PHE A 380 -0.23 -2.54 5.90
CA PHE A 380 1.23 -2.53 6.11
C PHE A 380 1.67 -1.93 7.45
N LYS A 381 0.81 -1.12 8.08
CA LYS A 381 1.03 -0.60 9.42
C LYS A 381 1.30 -1.69 10.46
N PHE A 382 0.68 -2.87 10.33
CA PHE A 382 0.93 -3.99 11.23
C PHE A 382 2.31 -4.64 10.99
N ILE A 383 2.84 -4.57 9.77
CA ILE A 383 4.23 -4.92 9.48
C ILE A 383 5.15 -3.85 10.10
N GLY A 384 4.81 -2.56 9.96
CA GLY A 384 5.53 -1.46 10.61
C GLY A 384 5.61 -1.61 12.13
N GLU A 385 4.50 -1.96 12.78
CA GLU A 385 4.45 -2.26 14.22
C GLU A 385 5.40 -3.42 14.61
N LYS A 386 5.45 -4.49 13.79
CA LYS A 386 6.37 -5.60 14.03
C LYS A 386 7.83 -5.19 13.88
N ILE A 387 8.16 -4.35 12.91
CA ILE A 387 9.50 -3.79 12.76
C ILE A 387 9.87 -2.98 13.99
N HIS A 388 8.97 -2.12 14.49
CA HIS A 388 9.19 -1.34 15.71
C HIS A 388 9.39 -2.25 16.93
N GLU A 389 8.61 -3.32 17.06
CA GLU A 389 8.76 -4.32 18.11
C GLU A 389 10.16 -4.98 18.05
N PHE A 390 10.62 -5.40 16.87
CA PHE A 390 11.93 -6.01 16.69
C PHE A 390 13.07 -5.07 17.06
N GLU A 391 12.96 -3.79 16.68
CA GLU A 391 13.95 -2.77 17.03
C GLU A 391 14.00 -2.48 18.53
N THR A 392 12.84 -2.38 19.19
CA THR A 392 12.78 -2.06 20.63
C THR A 392 13.14 -3.23 21.51
N GLN A 393 12.76 -4.44 21.13
CA GLN A 393 13.03 -5.66 21.91
C GLN A 393 14.34 -6.35 21.54
N HIS A 394 14.94 -6.00 20.39
CA HIS A 394 16.18 -6.62 19.86
C HIS A 394 16.09 -8.15 19.75
N ASN A 395 14.89 -8.69 19.52
CA ASN A 395 14.61 -10.13 19.53
C ASN A 395 14.72 -10.77 18.15
N HIS A 396 14.48 -10.02 17.08
CA HIS A 396 14.54 -10.50 15.69
C HIS A 396 15.23 -9.49 14.78
N THR A 397 15.77 -10.00 13.66
CA THR A 397 16.32 -9.20 12.58
C THR A 397 15.36 -9.25 11.40
N TYR A 398 14.76 -8.13 11.05
CA TYR A 398 13.84 -8.00 9.92
C TYR A 398 14.56 -8.20 8.59
N MET A 399 13.98 -9.05 7.70
CA MET A 399 14.53 -9.35 6.39
C MET A 399 13.62 -8.96 5.23
N LEU A 400 12.31 -9.09 5.40
CA LEU A 400 11.29 -8.78 4.38
C LEU A 400 9.92 -8.66 5.03
N GLY A 401 9.14 -7.68 4.58
CA GLY A 401 7.69 -7.63 4.80
C GLY A 401 6.95 -7.45 3.48
N PHE A 402 5.79 -8.11 3.32
CA PHE A 402 5.01 -7.95 2.10
C PHE A 402 3.53 -8.22 2.30
N GLU A 403 2.74 -7.69 1.38
CA GLU A 403 1.32 -7.98 1.21
C GLU A 403 1.05 -8.50 -0.21
N GLU A 404 0.07 -9.38 -0.35
CA GLU A 404 -0.38 -9.92 -1.64
C GLU A 404 -0.80 -8.84 -2.64
N SER A 405 -1.12 -7.66 -2.14
CA SER A 405 -1.49 -6.47 -2.91
C SER A 405 -0.29 -5.65 -3.40
N PHE A 406 0.80 -6.33 -3.76
CA PHE A 406 1.98 -5.74 -4.42
C PHE A 406 2.80 -4.77 -3.58
N GLY A 407 2.67 -4.82 -2.27
CA GLY A 407 3.45 -4.00 -1.33
C GLY A 407 4.59 -4.77 -0.69
N TYR A 408 5.82 -4.25 -0.77
CA TYR A 408 7.03 -4.89 -0.25
C TYR A 408 7.90 -3.89 0.50
N LEU A 409 8.62 -4.38 1.51
CA LEU A 409 9.66 -3.63 2.20
C LEU A 409 10.84 -4.55 2.49
N ILE A 410 12.03 -4.19 2.04
CA ILE A 410 13.25 -5.00 2.17
C ILE A 410 14.09 -4.54 3.38
N LYS A 411 14.37 -3.26 3.47
CA LYS A 411 15.14 -2.67 4.58
C LYS A 411 14.26 -1.76 5.42
N PRO A 412 14.34 -1.85 6.76
CA PRO A 412 13.42 -1.18 7.67
C PRO A 412 13.79 0.28 7.99
N PHE A 413 14.50 0.99 7.10
CA PHE A 413 14.75 2.43 7.29
C PHE A 413 13.51 3.29 7.05
N VAL A 414 12.46 2.73 6.42
CA VAL A 414 11.10 3.26 6.34
C VAL A 414 10.12 2.30 7.04
N ARG A 415 8.85 2.69 7.20
CA ARG A 415 7.81 1.91 7.90
C ARG A 415 6.56 1.65 7.07
N ASP A 416 6.63 1.96 5.79
CA ASP A 416 5.60 1.59 4.82
C ASP A 416 6.24 0.85 3.64
N LYS A 417 5.41 0.34 2.75
CA LYS A 417 5.82 -0.31 1.50
C LYS A 417 6.72 0.62 0.70
N ASP A 418 7.74 0.06 0.08
CA ASP A 418 8.72 0.83 -0.67
C ASP A 418 8.99 0.18 -2.03
N ALA A 419 8.32 0.72 -3.07
CA ALA A 419 8.50 0.22 -4.42
C ALA A 419 9.88 0.55 -5.00
N ILE A 420 10.58 1.57 -4.51
CA ILE A 420 11.94 1.90 -4.98
C ILE A 420 12.92 0.79 -4.55
N GLN A 421 12.83 0.36 -3.29
CA GLN A 421 13.58 -0.80 -2.81
C GLN A 421 13.21 -2.07 -3.59
N ALA A 422 11.90 -2.27 -3.84
CA ALA A 422 11.42 -3.46 -4.52
C ALA A 422 11.85 -3.51 -5.99
N VAL A 423 11.84 -2.40 -6.72
CA VAL A 423 12.40 -2.28 -8.08
C VAL A 423 13.87 -2.70 -8.08
N LEU A 424 14.65 -2.20 -7.14
CA LEU A 424 16.08 -2.44 -7.07
C LEU A 424 16.42 -3.91 -6.78
N ILE A 425 15.74 -4.52 -5.80
CA ILE A 425 15.97 -5.93 -5.48
C ILE A 425 15.49 -6.87 -6.57
N VAL A 426 14.36 -6.57 -7.25
CA VAL A 426 13.87 -7.37 -8.39
C VAL A 426 14.85 -7.30 -9.58
N ALA A 427 15.44 -6.13 -9.84
CA ALA A 427 16.49 -6.00 -10.86
C ALA A 427 17.72 -6.87 -10.51
N GLU A 428 18.15 -6.90 -9.26
CA GLU A 428 19.24 -7.77 -8.80
C GLU A 428 18.88 -9.26 -8.93
N ILE A 429 17.64 -9.63 -8.58
CA ILE A 429 17.14 -11.02 -8.75
C ILE A 429 17.15 -11.43 -10.22
N ALA A 430 16.74 -10.54 -11.13
CA ALA A 430 16.80 -10.83 -12.56
C ALA A 430 18.25 -11.04 -13.05
N ALA A 431 19.20 -10.23 -12.58
CA ALA A 431 20.63 -10.44 -12.82
C ALA A 431 21.13 -11.77 -12.23
N TYR A 432 20.65 -12.18 -11.06
CA TYR A 432 20.98 -13.46 -10.45
C TYR A 432 20.53 -14.65 -11.31
N TYR A 433 19.29 -14.68 -11.78
CA TYR A 433 18.84 -15.76 -12.66
C TYR A 433 19.56 -15.74 -14.01
N ARG A 434 19.81 -14.55 -14.57
CA ARG A 434 20.61 -14.40 -15.79
C ARG A 434 22.02 -14.98 -15.63
N SER A 435 22.69 -14.80 -14.49
CA SER A 435 24.01 -15.39 -14.23
C SER A 435 24.02 -16.92 -14.24
N ARG A 436 22.84 -17.53 -14.03
CA ARG A 436 22.62 -18.98 -14.07
C ARG A 436 22.12 -19.45 -15.45
N GLY A 437 22.02 -18.55 -16.44
CA GLY A 437 21.42 -18.85 -17.74
C GLY A 437 19.91 -19.08 -17.69
N MET A 438 19.23 -18.50 -16.69
CA MET A 438 17.81 -18.66 -16.41
C MET A 438 17.09 -17.32 -16.52
N THR A 439 15.78 -17.37 -16.71
CA THR A 439 14.87 -16.23 -16.61
C THR A 439 14.21 -16.16 -15.22
N LEU A 440 13.52 -15.06 -14.91
CA LEU A 440 12.68 -14.99 -13.70
C LEU A 440 11.56 -16.04 -13.72
N ALA A 441 11.03 -16.40 -14.90
CA ALA A 441 10.05 -17.47 -15.05
C ALA A 441 10.60 -18.82 -14.60
N ASP A 442 11.82 -19.13 -15.01
CA ASP A 442 12.52 -20.35 -14.58
C ASP A 442 12.75 -20.35 -13.06
N GLY A 443 13.03 -19.17 -12.50
CA GLY A 443 13.20 -19.00 -11.06
C GLY A 443 11.93 -19.30 -10.25
N ILE A 444 10.77 -18.85 -10.72
CA ILE A 444 9.49 -19.16 -10.07
C ILE A 444 9.18 -20.66 -10.19
N GLU A 445 9.42 -21.23 -11.33
CA GLU A 445 9.22 -22.68 -11.55
C GLU A 445 10.16 -23.51 -10.65
N GLU A 446 11.42 -23.05 -10.44
CA GLU A 446 12.34 -23.68 -9.49
C GLU A 446 11.79 -23.65 -8.05
N ILE A 447 11.21 -22.52 -7.64
CA ILE A 447 10.57 -22.37 -6.33
C ILE A 447 9.37 -23.33 -6.20
N TYR A 448 8.51 -23.40 -7.20
CA TYR A 448 7.36 -24.31 -7.19
C TYR A 448 7.76 -25.78 -7.14
N LYS A 449 8.78 -26.19 -7.88
CA LYS A 449 9.32 -27.56 -7.83
C LYS A 449 9.87 -27.92 -6.44
N GLN A 450 10.45 -26.94 -5.74
CA GLN A 450 11.04 -27.16 -4.43
C GLN A 450 10.00 -27.18 -3.30
N TYR A 451 8.95 -26.35 -3.36
CA TYR A 451 8.04 -26.10 -2.22
C TYR A 451 6.60 -26.48 -2.49
N GLY A 452 6.24 -26.87 -3.72
CA GLY A 452 4.88 -27.14 -4.17
C GLY A 452 4.31 -26.01 -5.04
N TYR A 453 3.28 -26.32 -5.83
CA TYR A 453 2.60 -25.36 -6.70
C TYR A 453 1.51 -24.64 -5.91
N PHE A 454 1.76 -23.38 -5.61
CA PHE A 454 0.79 -22.49 -4.96
C PHE A 454 0.06 -21.66 -6.01
N ALA A 455 -1.25 -21.55 -5.84
CA ALA A 455 -2.08 -20.66 -6.64
C ALA A 455 -3.02 -19.87 -5.74
N GLU A 456 -3.24 -18.61 -6.03
CA GLU A 456 -4.08 -17.72 -5.25
C GLU A 456 -5.05 -16.95 -6.15
N LYS A 457 -6.22 -16.64 -5.61
CA LYS A 457 -7.23 -15.80 -6.23
C LYS A 457 -7.93 -14.93 -5.21
N THR A 458 -8.09 -13.66 -5.54
CA THR A 458 -8.93 -12.74 -4.76
C THR A 458 -10.20 -12.42 -5.54
N ILE A 459 -11.35 -12.60 -4.90
CA ILE A 459 -12.66 -12.24 -5.45
C ILE A 459 -13.17 -11.05 -4.66
N SER A 460 -13.59 -10.00 -5.35
CA SER A 460 -14.15 -8.80 -4.74
C SER A 460 -15.60 -8.64 -5.20
N VAL A 461 -16.53 -8.69 -4.26
CA VAL A 461 -17.96 -8.52 -4.53
C VAL A 461 -18.40 -7.17 -3.97
N THR A 462 -18.90 -6.29 -4.82
CA THR A 462 -19.48 -5.00 -4.42
C THR A 462 -20.98 -5.14 -4.30
N LEU A 463 -21.52 -4.84 -3.13
CA LEU A 463 -22.95 -4.88 -2.82
C LEU A 463 -23.44 -3.44 -2.62
N SER A 464 -23.85 -2.80 -3.72
CA SER A 464 -24.24 -1.39 -3.74
C SER A 464 -25.61 -1.16 -3.10
N GLY A 465 -25.82 0.05 -2.52
CA GLY A 465 -27.09 0.50 -1.97
C GLY A 465 -27.18 0.41 -0.45
N VAL A 466 -28.29 0.88 0.08
CA VAL A 466 -28.57 0.97 1.54
C VAL A 466 -28.53 -0.41 2.20
N ASP A 467 -28.89 -1.47 1.45
CA ASP A 467 -28.94 -2.85 1.96
C ASP A 467 -27.58 -3.57 1.86
N GLY A 468 -26.58 -2.99 1.16
CA GLY A 468 -25.30 -3.67 0.91
C GLY A 468 -24.53 -4.02 2.19
N ALA A 469 -24.46 -3.11 3.15
CA ALA A 469 -23.83 -3.37 4.44
C ALA A 469 -24.54 -4.47 5.26
N ALA A 470 -25.88 -4.49 5.21
CA ALA A 470 -26.68 -5.52 5.88
C ALA A 470 -26.46 -6.91 5.23
N GLU A 471 -26.33 -6.94 3.90
CA GLU A 471 -26.07 -8.19 3.18
C GLU A 471 -24.66 -8.71 3.46
N ILE A 472 -23.64 -7.85 3.47
CA ILE A 472 -22.28 -8.20 3.88
C ILE A 472 -22.28 -8.80 5.29
N LYS A 473 -23.00 -8.17 6.23
CA LYS A 473 -23.13 -8.69 7.59
C LYS A 473 -23.75 -10.09 7.60
N LYS A 474 -24.83 -10.31 6.84
CA LYS A 474 -25.47 -11.65 6.76
C LYS A 474 -24.51 -12.71 6.20
N ILE A 475 -23.72 -12.37 5.19
CA ILE A 475 -22.70 -13.27 4.63
C ILE A 475 -21.68 -13.64 5.71
N MET A 476 -21.13 -12.65 6.46
CA MET A 476 -20.19 -12.90 7.53
C MET A 476 -20.80 -13.75 8.66
N ASP A 477 -22.02 -13.43 9.09
CA ASP A 477 -22.74 -14.20 10.12
C ASP A 477 -23.01 -15.66 9.64
N LYS A 478 -23.31 -15.86 8.36
CA LYS A 478 -23.52 -17.19 7.75
C LYS A 478 -22.24 -18.03 7.78
N PHE A 479 -21.10 -17.44 7.39
CA PHE A 479 -19.81 -18.13 7.50
C PHE A 479 -19.45 -18.41 8.96
N ARG A 480 -19.59 -17.45 9.86
CA ARG A 480 -19.24 -17.63 11.28
C ARG A 480 -20.07 -18.68 11.98
N GLY A 481 -21.38 -18.76 11.67
CA GLY A 481 -22.30 -19.66 12.35
C GLY A 481 -22.50 -21.03 11.67
N ASN A 482 -22.42 -21.11 10.36
CA ASN A 482 -22.86 -22.26 9.58
C ASN A 482 -21.91 -22.62 8.41
N ALA A 483 -20.60 -22.34 8.53
CA ALA A 483 -19.66 -22.74 7.49
C ALA A 483 -19.75 -24.24 7.18
N PRO A 484 -19.68 -24.65 5.90
CA PRO A 484 -19.52 -26.05 5.54
C PRO A 484 -18.30 -26.66 6.25
N LYS A 485 -18.36 -27.97 6.51
CA LYS A 485 -17.23 -28.67 7.14
C LYS A 485 -16.12 -29.05 6.17
N GLN A 486 -16.41 -28.98 4.89
CA GLN A 486 -15.50 -29.33 3.80
C GLN A 486 -15.59 -28.29 2.67
N PHE A 487 -14.49 -28.06 1.99
CA PHE A 487 -14.39 -27.37 0.71
C PHE A 487 -13.50 -28.18 -0.23
N ASN A 488 -13.86 -28.27 -1.51
CA ASN A 488 -13.18 -29.12 -2.49
C ASN A 488 -12.99 -30.56 -1.97
N LYS A 489 -14.02 -31.11 -1.29
CA LYS A 489 -14.01 -32.45 -0.65
C LYS A 489 -12.92 -32.64 0.43
N THR A 490 -12.29 -31.56 0.87
CA THR A 490 -11.25 -31.55 1.89
C THR A 490 -11.80 -30.94 3.18
N ASP A 491 -11.57 -31.61 4.31
CA ASP A 491 -12.03 -31.17 5.62
C ASP A 491 -11.36 -29.84 6.03
N ILE A 492 -12.11 -28.99 6.74
CA ILE A 492 -11.52 -27.84 7.43
C ILE A 492 -10.76 -28.36 8.64
N ALA A 493 -9.43 -28.16 8.63
CA ALA A 493 -8.55 -28.55 9.72
C ALA A 493 -8.48 -27.47 10.81
N LYS A 494 -8.57 -26.18 10.43
CA LYS A 494 -8.50 -25.05 11.35
C LYS A 494 -9.38 -23.89 10.88
N THR A 495 -10.10 -23.28 11.82
CA THR A 495 -10.84 -22.03 11.59
C THR A 495 -10.27 -20.94 12.47
N GLU A 496 -9.89 -19.80 11.90
CA GLU A 496 -9.44 -18.60 12.60
C GLU A 496 -10.51 -17.52 12.49
N ASP A 497 -11.09 -17.12 13.62
CA ASP A 497 -11.99 -15.97 13.74
C ASP A 497 -11.22 -14.83 14.41
N PHE A 498 -10.79 -13.87 13.60
CA PHE A 498 -9.99 -12.75 14.10
C PHE A 498 -10.84 -11.73 14.88
N LEU A 499 -12.16 -11.71 14.72
CA LEU A 499 -13.05 -10.86 15.52
C LEU A 499 -13.17 -11.39 16.95
N GLU A 500 -13.39 -12.70 17.08
CA GLU A 500 -13.48 -13.39 18.37
C GLU A 500 -12.09 -13.74 18.95
N GLN A 501 -11.02 -13.48 18.19
CA GLN A 501 -9.62 -13.81 18.54
C GLN A 501 -9.44 -15.29 18.90
N THR A 502 -10.03 -16.19 18.11
CA THR A 502 -9.99 -17.63 18.35
C THR A 502 -9.49 -18.40 17.13
N ALA A 503 -8.72 -19.46 17.39
CA ALA A 503 -8.34 -20.47 16.42
C ALA A 503 -8.89 -21.82 16.88
N THR A 504 -9.78 -22.43 16.10
CA THR A 504 -10.44 -23.69 16.42
C THR A 504 -9.91 -24.81 15.55
N THR A 505 -9.49 -25.90 16.17
CA THR A 505 -9.07 -27.17 15.54
C THR A 505 -9.84 -28.34 16.14
N ALA A 506 -9.56 -29.56 15.69
CA ALA A 506 -10.11 -30.79 16.31
C ALA A 506 -9.63 -30.95 17.77
N ASP A 507 -8.47 -30.41 18.14
CA ASP A 507 -7.87 -30.54 19.46
C ASP A 507 -8.36 -29.49 20.47
N GLY A 508 -9.07 -28.45 19.99
CA GLY A 508 -9.63 -27.42 20.85
C GLY A 508 -9.58 -26.01 20.28
N VAL A 509 -9.73 -25.02 21.16
CA VAL A 509 -9.74 -23.60 20.83
C VAL A 509 -8.54 -22.93 21.47
N GLU A 510 -7.74 -22.21 20.66
CA GLU A 510 -6.63 -21.39 21.10
C GLU A 510 -6.96 -19.91 20.91
N LYS A 511 -6.31 -19.04 21.70
CA LYS A 511 -6.46 -17.58 21.55
C LYS A 511 -5.48 -17.04 20.52
N LEU A 512 -5.98 -16.27 19.55
CA LEU A 512 -5.16 -15.47 18.66
C LEU A 512 -4.62 -14.22 19.38
N THR A 513 -3.39 -13.84 19.09
CA THR A 513 -2.72 -12.67 19.68
C THR A 513 -2.83 -11.41 18.84
N THR A 514 -3.39 -11.49 17.63
CA THR A 514 -3.63 -10.35 16.74
C THR A 514 -4.72 -9.43 17.32
N PRO A 515 -4.72 -8.13 17.02
CA PRO A 515 -5.85 -7.26 17.33
C PRO A 515 -7.17 -7.81 16.72
N PRO A 516 -8.34 -7.50 17.30
CA PRO A 516 -9.61 -7.93 16.73
C PRO A 516 -9.83 -7.32 15.34
N SER A 517 -10.28 -8.16 14.38
CA SER A 517 -10.59 -7.75 13.01
C SER A 517 -11.68 -8.63 12.43
N ASN A 518 -12.62 -8.07 11.68
CA ASN A 518 -13.71 -8.86 11.10
C ASN A 518 -13.23 -9.68 9.89
N VAL A 519 -12.44 -10.70 10.17
CA VAL A 519 -11.90 -11.66 9.19
C VAL A 519 -12.14 -13.07 9.69
N LEU A 520 -12.50 -13.95 8.78
CA LEU A 520 -12.56 -15.41 8.99
C LEU A 520 -11.59 -16.07 8.03
N LYS A 521 -10.75 -16.98 8.52
CA LYS A 521 -9.84 -17.80 7.69
C LYS A 521 -10.07 -19.27 7.99
N TYR A 522 -10.26 -20.06 6.94
CA TYR A 522 -10.49 -21.50 6.98
C TYR A 522 -9.33 -22.21 6.30
N ILE A 523 -8.64 -23.05 7.03
CA ILE A 523 -7.48 -23.81 6.57
C ILE A 523 -7.91 -25.24 6.42
N LEU A 524 -7.70 -25.80 5.24
CA LEU A 524 -8.08 -27.16 4.86
C LEU A 524 -6.96 -28.14 5.21
N ALA A 525 -7.29 -29.43 5.26
CA ALA A 525 -6.35 -30.49 5.62
C ALA A 525 -5.20 -30.71 4.59
N ASP A 526 -5.31 -30.11 3.40
CA ASP A 526 -4.28 -30.13 2.34
C ASP A 526 -3.46 -28.81 2.27
N ASP A 527 -3.46 -28.00 3.32
CA ASP A 527 -2.84 -26.66 3.41
C ASP A 527 -3.49 -25.60 2.49
N SER A 528 -4.50 -25.94 1.69
CA SER A 528 -5.32 -24.93 1.01
C SER A 528 -6.10 -24.11 2.04
N TRP A 529 -6.40 -22.87 1.73
CA TRP A 529 -7.22 -22.05 2.62
C TRP A 529 -8.03 -21.00 1.86
N PHE A 530 -9.08 -20.52 2.51
CA PHE A 530 -9.75 -19.31 2.06
C PHE A 530 -10.05 -18.39 3.24
N ALA A 531 -10.14 -17.09 2.97
CA ALA A 531 -10.51 -16.10 3.96
C ALA A 531 -11.62 -15.18 3.45
N VAL A 532 -12.47 -14.72 4.37
CA VAL A 532 -13.60 -13.83 4.09
C VAL A 532 -13.40 -12.56 4.89
N ARG A 533 -13.39 -11.40 4.21
CA ARG A 533 -13.14 -10.11 4.83
C ARG A 533 -14.02 -9.01 4.21
N PRO A 534 -14.88 -8.33 4.97
CA PRO A 534 -15.55 -7.13 4.51
C PRO A 534 -14.56 -5.96 4.40
N SER A 535 -14.81 -5.04 3.47
CA SER A 535 -14.11 -3.76 3.45
C SER A 535 -14.57 -2.89 4.62
N GLY A 536 -13.65 -2.17 5.25
CA GLY A 536 -14.01 -1.21 6.31
C GLY A 536 -14.55 0.12 5.80
N THR A 537 -14.34 0.44 4.51
CA THR A 537 -14.62 1.78 3.95
C THR A 537 -15.58 1.76 2.76
N GLU A 538 -15.85 0.59 2.19
CA GLU A 538 -16.68 0.44 1.00
C GLU A 538 -17.66 -0.73 1.18
N PRO A 539 -18.84 -0.73 0.54
CA PRO A 539 -19.78 -1.84 0.59
C PRO A 539 -19.28 -3.03 -0.27
N LYS A 540 -18.13 -3.57 0.13
CA LYS A 540 -17.44 -4.68 -0.54
C LYS A 540 -17.11 -5.79 0.44
N ILE A 541 -17.16 -7.02 -0.04
CA ILE A 541 -16.61 -8.19 0.65
C ILE A 541 -15.58 -8.86 -0.26
N LYS A 542 -14.47 -9.27 0.32
CA LYS A 542 -13.40 -9.98 -0.38
C LYS A 542 -13.30 -11.42 0.09
N PHE A 543 -13.12 -12.32 -0.87
CA PHE A 543 -12.76 -13.70 -0.62
C PHE A 543 -11.34 -13.91 -1.16
N TYR A 544 -10.46 -14.37 -0.32
CA TYR A 544 -9.11 -14.77 -0.67
C TYR A 544 -9.06 -16.29 -0.69
N ILE A 545 -8.62 -16.88 -1.78
CA ILE A 545 -8.52 -18.34 -1.94
C ILE A 545 -7.05 -18.64 -2.26
N ALA A 546 -6.45 -19.57 -1.54
CA ALA A 546 -5.12 -20.08 -1.81
C ALA A 546 -5.14 -21.62 -1.76
N THR A 547 -4.48 -22.23 -2.72
CA THR A 547 -4.41 -23.68 -2.86
C THR A 547 -3.00 -24.15 -3.06
N VAL A 548 -2.75 -25.41 -2.68
CA VAL A 548 -1.49 -26.10 -2.92
C VAL A 548 -1.80 -27.34 -3.78
N GLY A 549 -1.07 -27.48 -4.87
CA GLY A 549 -1.25 -28.58 -5.81
C GLY A 549 0.05 -29.34 -6.10
N GLU A 550 -0.11 -30.53 -6.72
CA GLU A 550 1.00 -31.32 -7.28
C GLU A 550 1.50 -30.73 -8.60
N SER A 551 0.70 -29.88 -9.23
CA SER A 551 1.00 -29.11 -10.44
C SER A 551 0.24 -27.79 -10.43
N GLU A 552 0.63 -26.86 -11.31
CA GLU A 552 -0.08 -25.59 -11.51
C GLU A 552 -1.56 -25.83 -11.92
N ALA A 553 -1.80 -26.83 -12.77
CA ALA A 553 -3.15 -27.18 -13.22
C ALA A 553 -4.02 -27.69 -12.04
N ASP A 554 -3.46 -28.55 -11.18
CA ASP A 554 -4.14 -29.06 -9.98
C ASP A 554 -4.47 -27.91 -9.00
N ALA A 555 -3.51 -27.03 -8.73
CA ALA A 555 -3.75 -25.88 -7.86
C ALA A 555 -4.85 -24.95 -8.40
N LYS A 556 -4.87 -24.68 -9.71
CA LYS A 556 -5.91 -23.86 -10.35
C LYS A 556 -7.28 -24.53 -10.35
N GLU A 557 -7.34 -25.86 -10.54
CA GLU A 557 -8.60 -26.62 -10.44
C GLU A 557 -9.19 -26.56 -9.02
N LYS A 558 -8.35 -26.69 -8.00
CA LYS A 558 -8.78 -26.55 -6.60
C LYS A 558 -9.35 -25.15 -6.32
N ILE A 559 -8.73 -24.08 -6.84
CA ILE A 559 -9.28 -22.71 -6.73
C ILE A 559 -10.68 -22.64 -7.34
N ALA A 560 -10.86 -23.15 -8.57
CA ALA A 560 -12.14 -23.08 -9.26
C ALA A 560 -13.25 -23.85 -8.49
N ASN A 561 -12.91 -24.98 -7.88
CA ASN A 561 -13.84 -25.75 -7.07
C ASN A 561 -14.24 -25.02 -5.78
N ILE A 562 -13.26 -24.48 -5.03
CA ILE A 562 -13.53 -23.72 -3.80
C ILE A 562 -14.33 -22.45 -4.11
N GLU A 563 -13.99 -21.73 -5.20
CA GLU A 563 -14.75 -20.56 -5.66
C GLU A 563 -16.22 -20.90 -5.95
N ALA A 564 -16.46 -22.00 -6.67
CA ALA A 564 -17.82 -22.43 -6.98
C ALA A 564 -18.61 -22.78 -5.72
N GLU A 565 -17.99 -23.43 -4.74
CA GLU A 565 -18.61 -23.75 -3.47
C GLU A 565 -18.88 -22.52 -2.60
N ILE A 566 -17.96 -21.53 -2.56
CA ILE A 566 -18.18 -20.24 -1.90
C ILE A 566 -19.35 -19.50 -2.54
N ASN A 567 -19.39 -19.41 -3.87
CA ASN A 567 -20.49 -18.76 -4.59
C ASN A 567 -21.84 -19.42 -4.32
N ALA A 568 -21.89 -20.76 -4.31
CA ALA A 568 -23.08 -21.52 -3.97
C ALA A 568 -23.50 -21.33 -2.50
N PHE A 569 -22.54 -21.14 -1.60
CA PHE A 569 -22.83 -20.90 -0.19
C PHE A 569 -23.29 -19.46 0.07
N VAL A 570 -22.76 -18.47 -0.63
CA VAL A 570 -23.19 -17.06 -0.50
C VAL A 570 -24.60 -16.86 -1.04
N GLY A 571 -24.97 -17.50 -2.13
CA GLY A 571 -26.31 -17.48 -2.75
C GLY A 571 -26.30 -16.71 -4.04
#